data_2c75049da56802d81cabc61799cad950
#
_entry.id   2c75049da56802d81cabc61799cad950
#
_cell.length_a   1.000
_cell.length_b   1.000
_cell.length_c   1.000
_cell.angle_alpha   90.00
_cell.angle_beta   90.00
_cell.angle_gamma   90.00
#
_symmetry.space_group_name_H-M   'P 1'
#
loop_
_entity.id
_entity.type
_entity.pdbx_description
1 polymer ?
#
loop_
_entity_poly.entity_id
_entity_poly.type
_entity_poly.pdbx_seq_one_letter_code
_entity_poly.pdbx_strand_id
1 'polypeptide(L)'
;MRALITGASSGIGRDMARYLSKLGYDLIIVARNKEALEKIKNEVNTNTQVISLDLSQKENCYKLYEDVKDIDILINNAGFGDFGNFTETDLNKEISMIETNIEALHILTKLYLKDMTKNDKGYILNVASIAGFMPGPLMATYYATKNYVVALTRAIKKELNKKKSNVKISLLCPGPVNTNFNNVANVKFKAKGLSSEYVAKYAIDKMLKNKFMIIPGFFIKCTKLLAKITPTSILEEFCYHIQVSKNK
;
A
#
# COMPACT_ATOMS: atom_id res chain seq x y z
N MET A 1 8.23 -20.35 3.25
CA MET A 1 8.24 -18.93 3.69
C MET A 1 6.80 -18.42 3.70
N ARG A 2 6.45 -17.59 4.70
CA ARG A 2 5.07 -17.11 4.91
C ARG A 2 4.95 -15.61 4.63
N ALA A 3 3.96 -15.21 3.83
CA ALA A 3 3.68 -13.82 3.49
C ALA A 3 2.31 -13.38 4.03
N LEU A 4 2.30 -12.31 4.82
CA LEU A 4 1.07 -11.65 5.27
C LEU A 4 0.77 -10.46 4.37
N ILE A 5 -0.45 -10.42 3.81
CA ILE A 5 -0.88 -9.40 2.86
C ILE A 5 -2.18 -8.77 3.34
N THR A 6 -2.16 -7.49 3.64
CA THR A 6 -3.36 -6.73 3.98
C THR A 6 -4.04 -6.15 2.75
N GLY A 7 -5.37 -6.01 2.78
CA GLY A 7 -6.13 -5.54 1.62
C GLY A 7 -6.09 -6.52 0.45
N ALA A 8 -6.02 -7.82 0.75
CA ALA A 8 -5.83 -8.87 -0.26
C ALA A 8 -7.08 -9.21 -1.06
N SER A 9 -8.27 -8.72 -0.70
CA SER A 9 -9.53 -9.12 -1.36
C SER A 9 -9.69 -8.65 -2.81
N SER A 10 -8.90 -7.68 -3.26
CA SER A 10 -9.01 -7.13 -4.61
C SER A 10 -7.73 -6.46 -5.10
N GLY A 11 -7.68 -6.10 -6.38
CA GLY A 11 -6.66 -5.26 -6.98
C GLY A 11 -5.23 -5.75 -6.74
N ILE A 12 -4.34 -4.83 -6.38
CA ILE A 12 -2.91 -5.11 -6.24
C ILE A 12 -2.65 -6.17 -5.17
N GLY A 13 -3.34 -6.10 -4.01
CA GLY A 13 -3.15 -7.05 -2.91
C GLY A 13 -3.53 -8.48 -3.28
N ARG A 14 -4.67 -8.66 -3.99
CA ARG A 14 -5.09 -9.94 -4.54
C ARG A 14 -4.04 -10.52 -5.50
N ASP A 15 -3.56 -9.69 -6.42
CA ASP A 15 -2.64 -10.17 -7.44
C ASP A 15 -1.23 -10.40 -6.87
N MET A 16 -0.85 -9.69 -5.78
CA MET A 16 0.35 -10.02 -4.99
C MET A 16 0.23 -11.39 -4.31
N ALA A 17 -0.96 -11.71 -3.73
CA ALA A 17 -1.21 -13.02 -3.13
C ALA A 17 -1.08 -14.13 -4.17
N ARG A 18 -1.73 -13.99 -5.32
CA ARG A 18 -1.63 -14.94 -6.44
C ARG A 18 -0.18 -15.12 -6.91
N TYR A 19 0.56 -14.03 -7.03
CA TYR A 19 1.94 -14.10 -7.51
C TYR A 19 2.89 -14.72 -6.49
N LEU A 20 2.75 -14.41 -5.20
CA LEU A 20 3.55 -15.03 -4.15
C LEU A 20 3.26 -16.52 -4.02
N SER A 21 1.99 -16.95 -4.16
CA SER A 21 1.66 -18.38 -4.22
C SER A 21 2.33 -19.08 -5.40
N LYS A 22 2.35 -18.46 -6.60
CA LYS A 22 3.10 -19.02 -7.75
C LYS A 22 4.60 -19.16 -7.49
N LEU A 23 5.16 -18.36 -6.58
CA LEU A 23 6.54 -18.46 -6.14
C LEU A 23 6.75 -19.44 -4.98
N GLY A 24 5.70 -20.14 -4.54
CA GLY A 24 5.76 -21.16 -3.48
C GLY A 24 5.68 -20.61 -2.04
N TYR A 25 5.21 -19.37 -1.85
CA TYR A 25 5.01 -18.80 -0.52
C TYR A 25 3.66 -19.21 0.06
N ASP A 26 3.65 -19.65 1.32
CA ASP A 26 2.41 -19.75 2.10
C ASP A 26 1.86 -18.37 2.39
N LEU A 27 0.53 -18.24 2.41
CA LEU A 27 -0.13 -16.95 2.48
C LEU A 27 -0.96 -16.78 3.75
N ILE A 28 -0.96 -15.57 4.27
CA ILE A 28 -1.96 -15.08 5.22
C ILE A 28 -2.58 -13.85 4.55
N ILE A 29 -3.84 -13.97 4.15
CA ILE A 29 -4.55 -12.93 3.42
C ILE A 29 -5.62 -12.28 4.30
N VAL A 30 -5.54 -10.96 4.42
CA VAL A 30 -6.35 -10.17 5.36
C VAL A 30 -7.15 -9.12 4.62
N ALA A 31 -8.46 -9.09 4.82
CA ALA A 31 -9.37 -8.03 4.37
C ALA A 31 -10.74 -8.17 5.08
N ARG A 32 -11.64 -7.21 4.87
CA ARG A 32 -13.00 -7.26 5.42
C ARG A 32 -13.91 -8.28 4.74
N ASN A 33 -13.79 -8.40 3.41
CA ASN A 33 -14.65 -9.28 2.60
C ASN A 33 -14.12 -10.72 2.63
N LYS A 34 -14.72 -11.55 3.51
CA LYS A 34 -14.35 -12.95 3.70
C LYS A 34 -14.57 -13.77 2.43
N GLU A 35 -15.69 -13.58 1.73
CA GLU A 35 -16.01 -14.34 0.52
C GLU A 35 -14.97 -14.11 -0.60
N ALA A 36 -14.53 -12.85 -0.78
CA ALA A 36 -13.50 -12.53 -1.73
C ALA A 36 -12.15 -13.16 -1.37
N LEU A 37 -11.82 -13.25 -0.07
CA LEU A 37 -10.60 -13.93 0.39
C LEU A 37 -10.69 -15.46 0.18
N GLU A 38 -11.83 -16.08 0.47
CA GLU A 38 -12.01 -17.52 0.22
C GLU A 38 -11.90 -17.88 -1.28
N LYS A 39 -12.41 -17.01 -2.17
CA LYS A 39 -12.20 -17.19 -3.62
C LYS A 39 -10.71 -17.22 -3.97
N ILE A 40 -9.93 -16.30 -3.41
CA ILE A 40 -8.47 -16.26 -3.65
C ILE A 40 -7.80 -17.51 -3.10
N LYS A 41 -8.18 -17.95 -1.90
CA LYS A 41 -7.66 -19.20 -1.31
C LYS A 41 -7.90 -20.39 -2.21
N ASN A 42 -9.07 -20.48 -2.85
CA ASN A 42 -9.40 -21.57 -3.78
C ASN A 42 -8.69 -21.48 -5.14
N GLU A 43 -8.14 -20.29 -5.49
CA GLU A 43 -7.41 -20.06 -6.75
C GLU A 43 -5.91 -20.31 -6.62
N VAL A 44 -5.38 -20.38 -5.41
CA VAL A 44 -3.94 -20.50 -5.15
C VAL A 44 -3.57 -21.90 -4.65
N ASN A 45 -2.35 -22.33 -4.92
CA ASN A 45 -1.92 -23.72 -4.67
C ASN A 45 -1.09 -23.90 -3.39
N THR A 46 -0.81 -22.81 -2.65
CA THR A 46 -0.04 -22.85 -1.40
C THR A 46 -0.94 -22.79 -0.18
N ASN A 47 -0.43 -23.20 0.96
CA ASN A 47 -1.19 -23.10 2.22
C ASN A 47 -1.59 -21.64 2.45
N THR A 48 -2.91 -21.41 2.57
CA THR A 48 -3.47 -20.05 2.66
C THR A 48 -4.44 -19.94 3.82
N GLN A 49 -4.07 -19.09 4.79
CA GLN A 49 -4.92 -18.70 5.90
C GLN A 49 -5.71 -17.45 5.52
N VAL A 50 -7.03 -17.51 5.68
CA VAL A 50 -7.95 -16.38 5.47
C VAL A 50 -8.28 -15.76 6.82
N ILE A 51 -8.11 -14.45 6.93
CA ILE A 51 -8.44 -13.67 8.12
C ILE A 51 -9.33 -12.50 7.72
N SER A 52 -10.59 -12.53 8.15
CA SER A 52 -11.53 -11.43 7.91
C SER A 52 -11.48 -10.45 9.08
N LEU A 53 -10.86 -9.29 8.86
CA LEU A 53 -10.73 -8.22 9.87
C LEU A 53 -10.87 -6.84 9.22
N ASP A 54 -11.47 -5.91 9.96
CA ASP A 54 -11.42 -4.49 9.64
C ASP A 54 -10.22 -3.83 10.33
N LEU A 55 -9.23 -3.46 9.53
CA LEU A 55 -7.99 -2.86 10.02
C LEU A 55 -8.13 -1.36 10.34
N SER A 56 -9.29 -0.72 10.12
CA SER A 56 -9.56 0.61 10.67
C SER A 56 -9.70 0.57 12.20
N GLN A 57 -10.00 -0.59 12.76
CA GLN A 57 -10.03 -0.81 14.20
C GLN A 57 -8.64 -1.23 14.68
N LYS A 58 -7.97 -0.38 15.46
CA LYS A 58 -6.59 -0.64 15.93
C LYS A 58 -6.45 -1.92 16.73
N GLU A 59 -7.48 -2.29 17.49
CA GLU A 59 -7.55 -3.54 18.26
C GLU A 59 -7.39 -4.76 17.35
N ASN A 60 -7.96 -4.70 16.14
CA ASN A 60 -7.81 -5.75 15.13
C ASN A 60 -6.38 -5.85 14.60
N CYS A 61 -5.63 -4.74 14.56
CA CYS A 61 -4.22 -4.77 14.16
C CYS A 61 -3.37 -5.49 15.23
N TYR A 62 -3.61 -5.23 16.51
CA TYR A 62 -2.94 -5.95 17.60
C TYR A 62 -3.34 -7.42 17.62
N LYS A 63 -4.64 -7.72 17.51
CA LYS A 63 -5.14 -9.09 17.40
C LYS A 63 -4.49 -9.86 16.25
N LEU A 64 -4.43 -9.26 15.05
CA LEU A 64 -3.77 -9.85 13.90
C LEU A 64 -2.31 -10.21 14.19
N TYR A 65 -1.58 -9.30 14.85
CA TYR A 65 -0.20 -9.56 15.24
C TYR A 65 -0.05 -10.64 16.31
N GLU A 66 -1.00 -10.74 17.26
CA GLU A 66 -0.99 -11.80 18.28
C GLU A 66 -1.31 -13.17 17.68
N ASP A 67 -2.29 -13.24 16.78
CA ASP A 67 -2.76 -14.47 16.14
C ASP A 67 -1.78 -14.97 15.05
N VAL A 68 -0.96 -14.09 14.48
CA VAL A 68 -0.06 -14.39 13.36
C VAL A 68 1.37 -14.01 13.70
N LYS A 69 2.17 -14.99 14.04
CA LYS A 69 3.63 -14.84 14.28
C LYS A 69 4.43 -15.45 13.13
N ASP A 70 5.73 -15.25 13.15
CA ASP A 70 6.71 -15.94 12.29
C ASP A 70 6.42 -15.80 10.78
N ILE A 71 6.21 -14.57 10.35
CA ILE A 71 6.12 -14.23 8.93
C ILE A 71 7.48 -13.79 8.38
N ASP A 72 7.76 -14.17 7.12
CA ASP A 72 8.96 -13.74 6.40
C ASP A 72 8.72 -12.45 5.61
N ILE A 73 7.48 -12.21 5.18
CA ILE A 73 7.08 -11.04 4.38
C ILE A 73 5.84 -10.39 4.98
N LEU A 74 5.90 -9.08 5.20
CA LEU A 74 4.74 -8.23 5.49
C LEU A 74 4.45 -7.33 4.29
N ILE A 75 3.23 -7.37 3.78
CA ILE A 75 2.75 -6.44 2.74
C ILE A 75 1.60 -5.61 3.29
N ASN A 76 1.89 -4.37 3.66
CA ASN A 76 0.90 -3.38 4.04
C ASN A 76 0.31 -2.74 2.79
N ASN A 77 -0.74 -3.35 2.25
CA ASN A 77 -1.41 -2.91 1.03
C ASN A 77 -2.83 -2.38 1.29
N ALA A 78 -3.45 -2.70 2.42
CA ALA A 78 -4.77 -2.16 2.78
C ALA A 78 -4.77 -0.64 2.71
N GLY A 79 -5.81 -0.08 2.10
CA GLY A 79 -5.98 1.35 1.98
C GLY A 79 -6.98 1.73 0.91
N PHE A 80 -7.55 2.91 1.05
CA PHE A 80 -8.51 3.48 0.11
C PHE A 80 -8.34 4.99 0.01
N GLY A 81 -9.08 5.64 -0.87
CA GLY A 81 -9.11 7.08 -1.07
C GLY A 81 -10.53 7.61 -1.06
N ASP A 82 -10.63 8.93 -1.01
CA ASP A 82 -11.86 9.67 -1.23
C ASP A 82 -11.59 10.90 -2.09
N PHE A 83 -12.62 11.35 -2.82
CA PHE A 83 -12.55 12.48 -3.73
C PHE A 83 -13.69 13.46 -3.46
N GLY A 84 -13.37 14.72 -3.31
CA GLY A 84 -14.29 15.84 -3.09
C GLY A 84 -13.57 17.05 -2.50
N ASN A 85 -14.28 18.18 -2.43
CA ASN A 85 -13.80 19.32 -1.65
C ASN A 85 -13.71 18.93 -0.18
N PHE A 86 -12.66 19.36 0.50
CA PHE A 86 -12.40 18.98 1.89
C PHE A 86 -13.55 19.35 2.85
N THR A 87 -14.29 20.40 2.54
CA THR A 87 -15.45 20.84 3.32
C THR A 87 -16.74 20.04 3.01
N GLU A 88 -16.73 19.18 2.01
CA GLU A 88 -17.91 18.45 1.51
C GLU A 88 -17.76 16.93 1.68
N THR A 89 -16.54 16.41 1.87
CA THR A 89 -16.28 15.00 2.09
C THR A 89 -16.73 14.54 3.48
N ASP A 90 -17.12 13.27 3.60
CA ASP A 90 -17.58 12.69 4.86
C ASP A 90 -16.43 12.49 5.86
N LEU A 91 -16.52 13.18 6.99
CA LEU A 91 -15.51 13.12 8.06
C LEU A 91 -15.26 11.69 8.57
N ASN A 92 -16.32 10.87 8.73
CA ASN A 92 -16.15 9.51 9.23
C ASN A 92 -15.40 8.64 8.22
N LYS A 93 -15.65 8.83 6.92
CA LYS A 93 -14.90 8.17 5.86
C LYS A 93 -13.44 8.60 5.83
N GLU A 94 -13.15 9.89 6.06
CA GLU A 94 -11.78 10.38 6.15
C GLU A 94 -11.04 9.83 7.37
N ILE A 95 -11.68 9.79 8.54
CA ILE A 95 -11.10 9.19 9.75
C ILE A 95 -10.80 7.71 9.51
N SER A 96 -11.76 6.95 8.97
CA SER A 96 -11.53 5.54 8.61
C SER A 96 -10.41 5.34 7.59
N MET A 97 -10.21 6.32 6.69
CA MET A 97 -9.07 6.34 5.75
C MET A 97 -7.74 6.54 6.49
N ILE A 98 -7.69 7.45 7.47
CA ILE A 98 -6.50 7.70 8.29
C ILE A 98 -6.17 6.44 9.11
N GLU A 99 -7.15 5.86 9.77
CA GLU A 99 -7.02 4.63 10.55
C GLU A 99 -6.47 3.47 9.69
N THR A 100 -7.04 3.26 8.50
CA THR A 100 -6.61 2.18 7.60
C THR A 100 -5.27 2.46 6.96
N ASN A 101 -5.08 3.66 6.35
CA ASN A 101 -3.91 3.97 5.52
C ASN A 101 -2.67 4.30 6.36
N ILE A 102 -2.86 4.84 7.59
CA ILE A 102 -1.78 5.28 8.48
C ILE A 102 -1.68 4.37 9.70
N GLU A 103 -2.69 4.34 10.56
CA GLU A 103 -2.59 3.72 11.87
C GLU A 103 -2.35 2.21 11.76
N ALA A 104 -3.14 1.50 10.96
CA ALA A 104 -2.97 0.07 10.73
C ALA A 104 -1.59 -0.26 10.14
N LEU A 105 -1.17 0.46 9.10
CA LEU A 105 0.16 0.30 8.49
C LEU A 105 1.27 0.56 9.51
N HIS A 106 1.14 1.61 10.32
CA HIS A 106 2.12 1.98 11.35
C HIS A 106 2.25 0.87 12.40
N ILE A 107 1.12 0.42 12.97
CA ILE A 107 1.09 -0.62 14.01
C ILE A 107 1.73 -1.91 13.47
N LEU A 108 1.25 -2.41 12.34
CA LEU A 108 1.75 -3.66 11.77
C LEU A 108 3.23 -3.54 11.37
N THR A 109 3.65 -2.43 10.74
CA THR A 109 5.06 -2.20 10.45
C THR A 109 5.90 -2.23 11.71
N LYS A 110 5.47 -1.54 12.79
CA LYS A 110 6.24 -1.45 14.04
C LYS A 110 6.40 -2.81 14.71
N LEU A 111 5.30 -3.56 14.82
CA LEU A 111 5.30 -4.83 15.54
C LEU A 111 6.12 -5.89 14.79
N TYR A 112 5.83 -6.14 13.51
CA TYR A 112 6.56 -7.12 12.73
C TYR A 112 8.02 -6.71 12.48
N LEU A 113 8.31 -5.43 12.31
CA LEU A 113 9.70 -4.96 12.19
C LEU A 113 10.52 -5.27 13.43
N LYS A 114 9.92 -5.16 14.64
CA LYS A 114 10.57 -5.49 15.90
C LYS A 114 10.99 -6.98 15.92
N ASP A 115 10.12 -7.88 15.51
CA ASP A 115 10.42 -9.32 15.46
C ASP A 115 11.45 -9.61 14.34
N MET A 116 11.24 -9.05 13.16
CA MET A 116 12.19 -9.21 12.04
C MET A 116 13.58 -8.70 12.39
N THR A 117 13.72 -7.58 13.11
CA THR A 117 15.02 -7.05 13.54
C THR A 117 15.68 -7.92 14.63
N LYS A 118 14.90 -8.55 15.51
CA LYS A 118 15.41 -9.50 16.50
C LYS A 118 15.99 -10.75 15.82
N ASN A 119 15.34 -11.21 14.75
CA ASN A 119 15.78 -12.37 13.97
C ASN A 119 16.75 -12.00 12.82
N ASP A 120 17.01 -10.71 12.65
CA ASP A 120 17.80 -10.08 11.56
C ASP A 120 17.45 -10.60 10.16
N LYS A 121 16.19 -10.90 9.90
CA LYS A 121 15.65 -11.36 8.60
C LYS A 121 14.22 -10.90 8.39
N GLY A 122 13.81 -10.72 7.14
CA GLY A 122 12.43 -10.43 6.75
C GLY A 122 12.33 -9.33 5.71
N TYR A 123 11.16 -9.24 5.10
CA TYR A 123 10.81 -8.26 4.09
C TYR A 123 9.55 -7.51 4.50
N ILE A 124 9.57 -6.19 4.37
CA ILE A 124 8.37 -5.35 4.52
C ILE A 124 8.15 -4.56 3.23
N LEU A 125 6.95 -4.61 2.70
CA LEU A 125 6.51 -3.78 1.58
C LEU A 125 5.36 -2.88 2.04
N ASN A 126 5.63 -1.57 2.12
CA ASN A 126 4.60 -0.58 2.38
C ASN A 126 4.08 0.01 1.06
N VAL A 127 2.77 -0.07 0.85
CA VAL A 127 2.14 0.44 -0.37
C VAL A 127 1.67 1.88 -0.15
N ALA A 128 2.43 2.80 -0.73
CA ALA A 128 2.08 4.21 -0.83
C ALA A 128 1.37 4.51 -2.17
N SER A 129 1.77 5.57 -2.84
CA SER A 129 1.29 6.02 -4.15
C SER A 129 2.24 7.09 -4.68
N ILE A 130 2.15 7.45 -5.95
CA ILE A 130 2.73 8.69 -6.48
C ILE A 130 2.17 9.93 -5.74
N ALA A 131 0.94 9.85 -5.22
CA ALA A 131 0.32 10.84 -4.35
C ALA A 131 1.14 11.17 -3.09
N GLY A 132 2.02 10.27 -2.67
CA GLY A 132 2.90 10.47 -1.51
C GLY A 132 4.08 11.44 -1.74
N PHE A 133 4.15 12.10 -2.89
CA PHE A 133 5.25 13.04 -3.21
C PHE A 133 4.77 14.47 -3.49
N MET A 134 3.49 14.74 -3.34
CA MET A 134 2.89 16.02 -3.67
C MET A 134 1.62 16.28 -2.86
N PRO A 135 1.17 17.53 -2.70
CA PRO A 135 -0.17 17.82 -2.20
C PRO A 135 -1.22 17.41 -3.24
N GLY A 136 -2.44 17.11 -2.79
CA GLY A 136 -3.52 16.67 -3.68
C GLY A 136 -4.84 17.35 -3.37
N PRO A 137 -5.10 18.57 -3.90
CA PRO A 137 -6.42 19.17 -3.82
C PRO A 137 -7.52 18.20 -4.31
N LEU A 138 -8.70 18.26 -3.74
CA LEU A 138 -9.82 17.34 -3.96
C LEU A 138 -9.60 15.87 -3.52
N MET A 139 -8.42 15.55 -3.00
CA MET A 139 -8.09 14.27 -2.38
C MET A 139 -7.13 14.50 -1.20
N ALA A 140 -7.32 15.57 -0.45
CA ALA A 140 -6.38 16.09 0.55
C ALA A 140 -5.95 15.02 1.55
N THR A 141 -6.91 14.39 2.22
CA THR A 141 -6.66 13.35 3.23
C THR A 141 -5.93 12.15 2.62
N TYR A 142 -6.33 11.67 1.44
CA TYR A 142 -5.65 10.55 0.80
C TYR A 142 -4.17 10.86 0.50
N TYR A 143 -3.88 12.01 -0.10
CA TYR A 143 -2.50 12.42 -0.40
C TYR A 143 -1.68 12.58 0.88
N ALA A 144 -2.25 13.18 1.91
CA ALA A 144 -1.60 13.30 3.22
C ALA A 144 -1.24 11.93 3.82
N THR A 145 -2.18 10.95 3.77
CA THR A 145 -1.89 9.59 4.26
C THR A 145 -0.75 8.93 3.48
N LYS A 146 -0.68 9.13 2.15
CA LYS A 146 0.38 8.53 1.32
C LYS A 146 1.72 9.24 1.48
N ASN A 147 1.74 10.54 1.78
CA ASN A 147 2.95 11.28 2.19
C ASN A 147 3.50 10.74 3.52
N TYR A 148 2.62 10.48 4.50
CA TYR A 148 3.01 9.85 5.76
C TYR A 148 3.73 8.52 5.52
N VAL A 149 3.15 7.62 4.72
CA VAL A 149 3.75 6.30 4.41
C VAL A 149 5.12 6.44 3.74
N VAL A 150 5.27 7.38 2.82
CA VAL A 150 6.56 7.67 2.16
C VAL A 150 7.60 8.14 3.17
N ALA A 151 7.26 9.11 4.01
CA ALA A 151 8.18 9.67 5.01
C ALA A 151 8.60 8.63 6.04
N LEU A 152 7.64 7.92 6.64
CA LEU A 152 7.87 6.86 7.63
C LEU A 152 8.79 5.77 7.07
N THR A 153 8.45 5.22 5.90
CA THR A 153 9.20 4.10 5.31
C THR A 153 10.64 4.50 4.96
N ARG A 154 10.86 5.75 4.52
CA ARG A 154 12.21 6.29 4.25
C ARG A 154 13.04 6.42 5.53
N ALA A 155 12.44 6.91 6.61
CA ALA A 155 13.10 7.05 7.90
C ALA A 155 13.54 5.67 8.43
N ILE A 156 12.62 4.70 8.47
CA ILE A 156 12.91 3.31 8.90
C ILE A 156 14.03 2.70 8.05
N LYS A 157 14.01 2.88 6.72
CA LYS A 157 15.07 2.38 5.85
C LYS A 157 16.44 2.95 6.22
N LYS A 158 16.52 4.23 6.57
CA LYS A 158 17.77 4.86 6.98
C LYS A 158 18.28 4.29 8.31
N GLU A 159 17.38 4.06 9.26
CA GLU A 159 17.70 3.46 10.57
C GLU A 159 18.23 2.04 10.41
N LEU A 160 17.55 1.19 9.62
CA LEU A 160 18.00 -0.18 9.32
C LEU A 160 19.37 -0.20 8.66
N ASN A 161 19.63 0.71 7.73
CA ASN A 161 20.93 0.82 7.08
C ASN A 161 22.04 1.22 8.08
N LYS A 162 21.76 2.15 9.00
CA LYS A 162 22.73 2.56 10.04
C LYS A 162 23.06 1.41 11.00
N LYS A 163 22.06 0.57 11.31
CA LYS A 163 22.24 -0.64 12.14
C LYS A 163 22.82 -1.83 11.37
N LYS A 164 23.07 -1.70 10.06
CA LYS A 164 23.52 -2.79 9.17
C LYS A 164 22.61 -4.03 9.21
N SER A 165 21.30 -3.83 9.47
CA SER A 165 20.33 -4.91 9.56
C SER A 165 20.11 -5.60 8.21
N ASN A 166 19.92 -6.93 8.25
CA ASN A 166 19.54 -7.73 7.08
C ASN A 166 18.04 -7.63 6.73
N VAL A 167 17.22 -7.03 7.59
CA VAL A 167 15.81 -6.76 7.28
C VAL A 167 15.69 -5.80 6.10
N LYS A 168 14.84 -6.15 5.14
CA LYS A 168 14.62 -5.37 3.93
C LYS A 168 13.25 -4.68 3.98
N ILE A 169 13.24 -3.36 3.86
CA ILE A 169 12.00 -2.59 3.72
C ILE A 169 11.95 -1.95 2.35
N SER A 170 10.79 -2.04 1.71
CA SER A 170 10.50 -1.50 0.38
C SER A 170 9.27 -0.62 0.40
N LEU A 171 9.24 0.34 -0.50
CA LEU A 171 8.16 1.32 -0.68
C LEU A 171 7.64 1.22 -2.11
N LEU A 172 6.38 0.78 -2.27
CA LEU A 172 5.71 0.75 -3.56
C LEU A 172 4.93 2.06 -3.77
N CYS A 173 5.23 2.76 -4.86
CA CYS A 173 4.57 4.02 -5.23
C CYS A 173 3.99 3.90 -6.64
N PRO A 174 2.84 3.27 -6.82
CA PRO A 174 2.20 3.18 -8.13
C PRO A 174 1.57 4.51 -8.53
N GLY A 175 1.42 4.72 -9.84
CA GLY A 175 0.46 5.66 -10.41
C GLY A 175 -0.94 5.06 -10.46
N PRO A 176 -1.82 5.53 -11.37
CA PRO A 176 -3.13 4.93 -11.59
C PRO A 176 -3.02 3.45 -11.95
N VAL A 177 -3.81 2.61 -11.28
CA VAL A 177 -3.89 1.16 -11.51
C VAL A 177 -5.35 0.77 -11.72
N ASN A 178 -5.61 -0.09 -12.70
CA ASN A 178 -6.95 -0.57 -12.99
C ASN A 178 -7.40 -1.54 -11.89
N THR A 179 -8.10 -1.01 -10.91
CA THR A 179 -8.64 -1.74 -9.75
C THR A 179 -9.98 -1.15 -9.33
N ASN A 180 -10.64 -1.76 -8.36
CA ASN A 180 -11.85 -1.20 -7.76
C ASN A 180 -11.60 0.07 -6.91
N PHE A 181 -10.35 0.51 -6.77
CA PHE A 181 -9.99 1.73 -6.03
C PHE A 181 -10.76 2.95 -6.54
N ASN A 182 -10.92 3.07 -7.86
CA ASN A 182 -11.61 4.21 -8.48
C ASN A 182 -13.07 4.32 -8.03
N ASN A 183 -13.77 3.18 -7.91
CA ASN A 183 -15.16 3.15 -7.45
C ASN A 183 -15.23 3.51 -5.95
N VAL A 184 -14.33 2.97 -5.13
CA VAL A 184 -14.28 3.25 -3.68
C VAL A 184 -13.93 4.72 -3.41
N ALA A 185 -13.00 5.27 -4.19
CA ALA A 185 -12.56 6.66 -4.08
C ALA A 185 -13.49 7.67 -4.77
N ASN A 186 -14.54 7.21 -5.42
CA ASN A 186 -15.49 8.04 -6.16
C ASN A 186 -14.81 8.90 -7.25
N VAL A 187 -13.82 8.33 -7.95
CA VAL A 187 -12.99 9.03 -8.93
C VAL A 187 -12.96 8.32 -10.28
N LYS A 188 -13.05 9.08 -11.37
CA LYS A 188 -12.91 8.56 -12.74
C LYS A 188 -11.54 8.97 -13.30
N PHE A 189 -10.62 8.04 -13.49
CA PHE A 189 -9.36 8.33 -14.17
C PHE A 189 -9.54 8.25 -15.69
N LYS A 190 -9.27 9.33 -16.40
CA LYS A 190 -9.22 9.35 -17.88
C LYS A 190 -8.00 8.58 -18.40
N ALA A 191 -6.89 8.59 -17.67
CA ALA A 191 -5.69 7.88 -18.06
C ALA A 191 -5.85 6.37 -17.85
N LYS A 192 -5.49 5.58 -18.88
CA LYS A 192 -5.46 4.12 -18.78
C LYS A 192 -4.41 3.72 -17.74
N GLY A 193 -4.87 3.17 -16.61
CA GLY A 193 -3.99 2.68 -15.55
C GLY A 193 -3.20 1.43 -15.95
N LEU A 194 -2.13 1.15 -15.21
CA LEU A 194 -1.44 -0.14 -15.33
C LEU A 194 -2.34 -1.28 -14.83
N SER A 195 -2.15 -2.50 -15.33
CA SER A 195 -2.84 -3.66 -14.76
C SER A 195 -2.34 -3.96 -13.35
N SER A 196 -3.23 -4.39 -12.46
CA SER A 196 -2.88 -4.76 -11.08
C SER A 196 -1.92 -5.94 -11.04
N GLU A 197 -2.05 -6.90 -11.96
CA GLU A 197 -1.14 -8.04 -12.12
C GLU A 197 0.30 -7.60 -12.43
N TYR A 198 0.46 -6.67 -13.39
CA TYR A 198 1.78 -6.13 -13.73
C TYR A 198 2.40 -5.41 -12.52
N VAL A 199 1.62 -4.57 -11.83
CA VAL A 199 2.09 -3.83 -10.66
C VAL A 199 2.48 -4.78 -9.53
N ALA A 200 1.67 -5.80 -9.27
CA ALA A 200 1.90 -6.80 -8.23
C ALA A 200 3.20 -7.58 -8.51
N LYS A 201 3.32 -8.15 -9.72
CA LYS A 201 4.53 -8.88 -10.14
C LYS A 201 5.77 -8.01 -10.06
N TYR A 202 5.71 -6.81 -10.64
CA TYR A 202 6.83 -5.87 -10.63
C TYR A 202 7.26 -5.50 -9.20
N ALA A 203 6.28 -5.29 -8.29
CA ALA A 203 6.55 -4.93 -6.91
C ALA A 203 7.25 -6.06 -6.16
N ILE A 204 6.73 -7.29 -6.24
CA ILE A 204 7.32 -8.46 -5.57
C ILE A 204 8.72 -8.76 -6.10
N ASP A 205 8.91 -8.80 -7.43
CA ASP A 205 10.23 -9.04 -8.04
C ASP A 205 11.28 -8.02 -7.59
N LYS A 206 10.87 -6.74 -7.47
CA LYS A 206 11.78 -5.67 -7.02
C LYS A 206 12.03 -5.72 -5.51
N MET A 207 11.02 -6.03 -4.70
CA MET A 207 11.14 -6.22 -3.26
C MET A 207 12.13 -7.34 -2.94
N LEU A 208 11.98 -8.51 -3.56
CA LEU A 208 12.85 -9.67 -3.37
C LEU A 208 14.30 -9.41 -3.84
N LYS A 209 14.48 -8.46 -4.79
CA LYS A 209 15.80 -7.93 -5.19
C LYS A 209 16.28 -6.75 -4.32
N ASN A 210 15.71 -6.56 -3.14
CA ASN A 210 16.08 -5.51 -2.17
C ASN A 210 15.95 -4.07 -2.71
N LYS A 211 15.10 -3.84 -3.72
CA LYS A 211 14.88 -2.48 -4.23
C LYS A 211 14.04 -1.69 -3.24
N PHE A 212 14.58 -0.60 -2.71
CA PHE A 212 13.86 0.21 -1.72
C PHE A 212 12.65 0.91 -2.35
N MET A 213 12.86 1.76 -3.35
CA MET A 213 11.77 2.52 -3.99
C MET A 213 11.34 1.83 -5.28
N ILE A 214 10.09 1.41 -5.31
CA ILE A 214 9.50 0.65 -6.41
C ILE A 214 8.42 1.51 -7.05
N ILE A 215 8.65 1.97 -8.29
CA ILE A 215 7.73 2.82 -9.04
C ILE A 215 7.47 2.13 -10.38
N PRO A 216 6.30 1.47 -10.55
CA PRO A 216 5.92 0.88 -11.82
C PRO A 216 5.63 1.95 -12.87
N GLY A 217 6.12 1.74 -14.09
CA GLY A 217 5.92 2.66 -15.21
C GLY A 217 6.95 3.79 -15.30
N PHE A 218 7.43 4.02 -16.53
CA PHE A 218 8.44 5.05 -16.77
C PHE A 218 7.92 6.46 -16.53
N PHE A 219 6.72 6.78 -17.04
CA PHE A 219 6.10 8.09 -16.85
C PHE A 219 5.91 8.47 -15.40
N ILE A 220 5.54 7.51 -14.53
CA ILE A 220 5.36 7.76 -13.09
C ILE A 220 6.69 8.08 -12.42
N LYS A 221 7.81 7.49 -12.87
CA LYS A 221 9.15 7.87 -12.39
C LYS A 221 9.49 9.31 -12.76
N CYS A 222 9.16 9.73 -13.98
CA CYS A 222 9.35 11.12 -14.44
C CYS A 222 8.49 12.09 -13.62
N THR A 223 7.21 11.77 -13.38
CA THR A 223 6.31 12.58 -12.53
C THR A 223 6.89 12.80 -11.14
N LYS A 224 7.40 11.75 -10.49
CA LYS A 224 8.06 11.88 -9.18
C LYS A 224 9.30 12.79 -9.24
N LEU A 225 10.09 12.70 -10.31
CA LEU A 225 11.29 13.55 -10.46
C LEU A 225 10.88 15.02 -10.64
N LEU A 226 9.91 15.28 -11.48
CA LEU A 226 9.34 16.62 -11.70
C LEU A 226 8.77 17.20 -10.40
N ALA A 227 7.97 16.43 -9.66
CA ALA A 227 7.42 16.87 -8.37
C ALA A 227 8.50 17.28 -7.34
N LYS A 228 9.72 16.74 -7.46
CA LYS A 228 10.81 17.10 -6.55
C LYS A 228 11.44 18.46 -6.87
N ILE A 229 11.43 18.89 -8.14
CA ILE A 229 12.11 20.11 -8.59
C ILE A 229 11.13 21.26 -8.89
N THR A 230 9.84 20.95 -9.00
CA THR A 230 8.80 21.98 -9.24
C THR A 230 8.50 22.73 -7.96
N PRO A 231 8.44 24.09 -7.97
CA PRO A 231 7.95 24.87 -6.83
C PRO A 231 6.57 24.38 -6.37
N THR A 232 6.35 24.36 -5.06
CA THR A 232 5.14 23.77 -4.46
C THR A 232 3.86 24.43 -4.99
N SER A 233 3.82 25.75 -5.12
CA SER A 233 2.65 26.48 -5.64
C SER A 233 2.25 26.06 -7.07
N ILE A 234 3.25 25.86 -7.95
CA ILE A 234 3.00 25.38 -9.31
C ILE A 234 2.51 23.92 -9.30
N LEU A 235 3.09 23.11 -8.42
CA LEU A 235 2.71 21.70 -8.27
C LEU A 235 1.27 21.56 -7.76
N GLU A 236 0.86 22.40 -6.81
CA GLU A 236 -0.51 22.46 -6.26
C GLU A 236 -1.52 22.79 -7.35
N GLU A 237 -1.27 23.81 -8.16
CA GLU A 237 -2.14 24.23 -9.26
C GLU A 237 -2.25 23.11 -10.33
N PHE A 238 -1.12 22.51 -10.69
CA PHE A 238 -1.07 21.38 -11.62
C PHE A 238 -1.88 20.18 -11.09
N CYS A 239 -1.71 19.84 -9.81
CA CYS A 239 -2.47 18.76 -9.17
C CYS A 239 -3.97 19.08 -9.15
N TYR A 240 -4.36 20.32 -8.84
CA TYR A 240 -5.75 20.73 -8.86
C TYR A 240 -6.40 20.53 -10.24
N HIS A 241 -5.77 21.01 -11.29
CA HIS A 241 -6.26 20.84 -12.67
C HIS A 241 -6.38 19.38 -13.09
N ILE A 242 -5.42 18.53 -12.71
CA ILE A 242 -5.52 17.08 -12.96
C ILE A 242 -6.70 16.49 -12.22
N GLN A 243 -6.95 16.87 -10.97
CA GLN A 243 -8.06 16.32 -10.19
C GLN A 243 -9.41 16.78 -10.73
N VAL A 244 -9.57 18.05 -11.06
CA VAL A 244 -10.81 18.58 -11.68
C VAL A 244 -11.13 17.87 -12.99
N SER A 245 -10.11 17.57 -13.80
CA SER A 245 -10.31 16.88 -15.07
C SER A 245 -10.81 15.43 -14.94
N LYS A 246 -10.76 14.84 -13.75
CA LYS A 246 -11.25 13.47 -13.46
C LYS A 246 -12.78 13.42 -13.28
N ASN A 247 -13.41 14.54 -12.99
CA ASN A 247 -14.87 14.62 -12.77
C ASN A 247 -15.65 15.11 -14.01
N LYS A 248 -14.95 15.48 -15.07
CA LYS A 248 -15.54 15.80 -16.39
C LYS A 248 -15.39 14.58 -17.30
#